data_138f53a272a43632d11adf5b4692722d
#
_entry.id   138f53a272a43632d11adf5b4692722d
#
_cell.length_a   1.000
_cell.length_b   1.000
_cell.length_c   1.000
_cell.angle_alpha   90.00
_cell.angle_beta   90.00
_cell.angle_gamma   90.00
#
_symmetry.space_group_name_H-M   'P 1'
#
loop_
_entity.id
_entity.type
_entity.pdbx_description
1 polymer ?
#
loop_
_entity_poly.entity_id
_entity_poly.type
_entity_poly.pdbx_seq_one_letter_code
_entity_poly.pdbx_strand_id
1 'polypeptide(L)'
;MPPKTYHTAVVALPPPEVWEPIQAIRRQHDRHVQRWMPHITLLYPFLPHAQFGEALPGLTEVSRHIAPLQVTLTTFRTFTHAFGKATLWLAPEPPHPFVTLQAALQEAFPAYDEQGRFATGFTPHLSVGQAASPSERQ
;
A
#
# COMPACT_ATOMS: atom_id res chain seq x y z
N MET A 1 4.22 10.32 21.51
CA MET A 1 3.49 9.84 20.31
C MET A 1 2.43 8.83 20.71
N PRO A 2 1.22 8.93 20.17
CA PRO A 2 0.20 7.92 20.42
C PRO A 2 0.68 6.54 19.96
N PRO A 3 0.22 5.46 20.62
CA PRO A 3 0.61 4.12 20.21
C PRO A 3 0.07 3.77 18.82
N LYS A 4 0.84 2.96 18.09
CA LYS A 4 0.40 2.45 16.78
C LYS A 4 -0.81 1.55 16.92
N THR A 5 -1.64 1.51 15.89
CA THR A 5 -2.70 0.51 15.78
C THR A 5 -2.66 -0.15 14.40
N TYR A 6 -2.94 -1.46 14.37
CA TYR A 6 -3.00 -2.23 13.13
C TYR A 6 -4.38 -2.15 12.47
N HIS A 7 -5.23 -1.21 12.91
CA HIS A 7 -6.54 -0.94 12.32
C HIS A 7 -6.54 0.25 11.38
N THR A 8 -5.42 0.97 11.26
CA THR A 8 -5.32 2.17 10.42
C THR A 8 -4.04 2.17 9.61
N ALA A 9 -4.08 2.88 8.49
CA ALA A 9 -2.93 3.00 7.58
C ALA A 9 -3.01 4.33 6.82
N VAL A 10 -1.88 4.76 6.28
CA VAL A 10 -1.84 5.79 5.24
C VAL A 10 -1.63 5.07 3.91
N VAL A 11 -2.51 5.33 2.97
CA VAL A 11 -2.51 4.63 1.67
C VAL A 11 -2.63 5.61 0.53
N ALA A 12 -2.15 5.21 -0.66
CA ALA A 12 -2.43 5.90 -1.90
C ALA A 12 -3.56 5.17 -2.61
N LEU A 13 -4.56 5.92 -3.08
CA LEU A 13 -5.69 5.36 -3.80
C LEU A 13 -5.58 5.69 -5.28
N PRO A 14 -5.74 4.72 -6.19
CA PRO A 14 -5.86 5.06 -7.60
C PRO A 14 -7.16 5.83 -7.83
N PRO A 15 -7.25 6.65 -8.88
CA PRO A 15 -8.50 7.34 -9.20
C PRO A 15 -9.63 6.33 -9.44
N PRO A 16 -10.87 6.65 -9.04
CA PRO A 16 -11.99 5.71 -9.21
C PRO A 16 -12.18 5.22 -10.64
N GLU A 17 -11.82 6.03 -11.63
CA GLU A 17 -11.96 5.68 -13.04
C GLU A 17 -11.17 4.44 -13.45
N VAL A 18 -10.10 4.10 -12.73
CA VAL A 18 -9.29 2.92 -13.04
C VAL A 18 -9.57 1.74 -12.12
N TRP A 19 -10.52 1.85 -11.21
CA TRP A 19 -10.79 0.79 -10.24
C TRP A 19 -11.36 -0.47 -10.89
N GLU A 20 -12.24 -0.35 -11.90
CA GLU A 20 -12.97 -1.52 -12.39
C GLU A 20 -12.07 -2.65 -12.90
N PRO A 21 -11.04 -2.38 -13.73
CA PRO A 21 -10.14 -3.46 -14.12
C PRO A 21 -9.43 -4.12 -12.93
N ILE A 22 -9.05 -3.32 -11.94
CA ILE A 22 -8.39 -3.83 -10.73
C ILE A 22 -9.37 -4.66 -9.91
N GLN A 23 -10.60 -4.16 -9.73
CA GLN A 23 -11.63 -4.85 -8.97
C GLN A 23 -12.06 -6.15 -9.66
N ALA A 24 -12.05 -6.19 -10.99
CA ALA A 24 -12.35 -7.43 -11.72
C ALA A 24 -11.36 -8.54 -11.35
N ILE A 25 -10.08 -8.21 -11.23
CA ILE A 25 -9.05 -9.15 -10.81
C ILE A 25 -9.26 -9.53 -9.34
N ARG A 26 -9.50 -8.55 -8.49
CA ARG A 26 -9.66 -8.77 -7.05
C ARG A 26 -10.88 -9.63 -6.72
N ARG A 27 -11.97 -9.48 -7.46
CA ARG A 27 -13.17 -10.31 -7.25
C ARG A 27 -12.89 -11.80 -7.47
N GLN A 28 -11.91 -12.14 -8.29
CA GLN A 28 -11.55 -13.54 -8.57
C GLN A 28 -10.46 -14.06 -7.64
N HIS A 29 -9.59 -13.21 -7.13
CA HIS A 29 -8.36 -13.65 -6.48
C HIS A 29 -8.14 -13.09 -5.07
N ASP A 30 -8.85 -12.02 -4.69
CA ASP A 30 -8.58 -11.32 -3.43
C ASP A 30 -9.70 -11.55 -2.43
N ARG A 31 -9.40 -12.31 -1.36
CA ARG A 31 -10.37 -12.57 -0.30
C ARG A 31 -10.77 -11.30 0.47
N HIS A 32 -10.04 -10.19 0.30
CA HIS A 32 -10.31 -8.93 0.98
C HIS A 32 -11.03 -7.91 0.09
N VAL A 33 -11.53 -8.34 -1.09
CA VAL A 33 -12.11 -7.40 -2.06
C VAL A 33 -13.29 -6.60 -1.50
N GLN A 34 -14.08 -7.19 -0.60
CA GLN A 34 -15.22 -6.52 0.02
C GLN A 34 -14.83 -5.74 1.29
N ARG A 35 -13.63 -5.98 1.80
CA ARG A 35 -13.18 -5.37 3.04
C ARG A 35 -12.57 -4.00 2.81
N TRP A 36 -11.84 -3.83 1.72
CA TRP A 36 -11.24 -2.54 1.37
C TRP A 36 -11.06 -2.38 -0.13
N MET A 37 -10.88 -1.12 -0.51
CA MET A 37 -10.70 -0.69 -1.89
C MET A 37 -9.28 -0.96 -2.38
N PRO A 38 -9.02 -0.82 -3.71
CA PRO A 38 -7.66 -0.89 -4.23
C PRO A 38 -6.79 0.20 -3.59
N HIS A 39 -5.58 -0.16 -3.16
CA HIS A 39 -4.70 0.80 -2.50
C HIS A 39 -3.24 0.34 -2.52
N ILE A 40 -2.35 1.31 -2.38
CA ILE A 40 -0.93 1.07 -2.12
C ILE A 40 -0.65 1.55 -0.71
N THR A 41 -0.24 0.67 0.18
CA THR A 41 0.03 1.02 1.57
C THR A 41 1.35 1.76 1.69
N LEU A 42 1.34 2.89 2.39
CA LEU A 42 2.52 3.73 2.59
C LEU A 42 3.01 3.69 4.03
N LEU A 43 2.11 3.81 5.00
CA LEU A 43 2.42 3.65 6.42
C LEU A 43 1.37 2.72 7.05
N TYR A 44 1.84 1.67 7.69
CA TYR A 44 0.99 0.72 8.40
C TYR A 44 1.86 -0.05 9.39
N PRO A 45 1.52 -0.15 10.66
CA PRO A 45 0.35 0.48 11.33
C PRO A 45 0.49 1.99 11.44
N PHE A 46 -0.59 2.65 11.87
CA PHE A 46 -0.59 4.10 11.96
C PHE A 46 -1.27 4.56 13.26
N LEU A 47 -1.56 5.85 13.36
CA LEU A 47 -2.25 6.45 14.50
C LEU A 47 -3.67 5.90 14.66
N PRO A 48 -4.17 5.78 15.90
CA PRO A 48 -5.57 5.47 16.11
C PRO A 48 -6.49 6.50 15.44
N HIS A 49 -7.65 6.05 14.99
CA HIS A 49 -8.60 6.90 14.28
C HIS A 49 -8.92 8.20 15.04
N ALA A 50 -9.04 8.12 16.35
CA ALA A 50 -9.35 9.29 17.18
C ALA A 50 -8.27 10.38 17.11
N GLN A 51 -7.05 10.06 16.72
CA GLN A 51 -5.95 11.02 16.59
C GLN A 51 -5.67 11.46 15.14
N PHE A 52 -6.52 11.14 14.18
CA PHE A 52 -6.30 11.54 12.79
C PHE A 52 -6.22 13.06 12.64
N GLY A 53 -6.96 13.83 13.45
CA GLY A 53 -6.86 15.28 13.43
C GLY A 53 -5.44 15.79 13.72
N GLU A 54 -4.69 15.08 14.55
CA GLU A 54 -3.31 15.45 14.87
C GLU A 54 -2.36 15.15 13.72
N ALA A 55 -2.71 14.22 12.84
CA ALA A 55 -1.88 13.84 11.69
C ALA A 55 -2.08 14.76 10.49
N LEU A 56 -3.23 15.45 10.41
CA LEU A 56 -3.57 16.28 9.24
C LEU A 56 -2.51 17.31 8.87
N PRO A 57 -1.94 18.09 9.82
CA PRO A 57 -0.92 19.07 9.43
C PRO A 57 0.30 18.42 8.77
N GLY A 58 0.78 17.28 9.30
CA GLY A 58 1.91 16.57 8.72
C GLY A 58 1.61 15.99 7.36
N LEU A 59 0.44 15.38 7.19
CA LEU A 59 0.00 14.84 5.91
C LEU A 59 -0.16 15.95 4.86
N THR A 60 -0.74 17.08 5.26
CA THR A 60 -0.91 18.23 4.38
C THR A 60 0.44 18.79 3.95
N GLU A 61 1.37 18.90 4.87
CA GLU A 61 2.70 19.44 4.56
C GLU A 61 3.46 18.54 3.58
N VAL A 62 3.41 17.22 3.78
CA VAL A 62 4.02 16.27 2.83
C VAL A 62 3.35 16.41 1.46
N SER A 63 2.02 16.45 1.42
CA SER A 63 1.27 16.50 0.16
C SER A 63 1.57 17.75 -0.66
N ARG A 64 1.86 18.87 0.00
CA ARG A 64 2.19 20.13 -0.69
C ARG A 64 3.44 20.03 -1.55
N HIS A 65 4.38 19.18 -1.14
CA HIS A 65 5.68 19.08 -1.79
C HIS A 65 5.77 17.89 -2.76
N ILE A 66 4.67 17.17 -2.96
CA ILE A 66 4.62 16.01 -3.84
C ILE A 66 3.80 16.36 -5.08
N ALA A 67 4.43 16.30 -6.25
CA ALA A 67 3.74 16.47 -7.52
C ALA A 67 2.78 15.29 -7.76
N PRO A 68 1.72 15.47 -8.57
CA PRO A 68 0.85 14.35 -8.94
C PRO A 68 1.66 13.20 -9.51
N LEU A 69 1.30 11.97 -9.11
CA LEU A 69 2.00 10.77 -9.53
C LEU A 69 1.34 10.20 -10.76
N GLN A 70 2.16 9.88 -11.78
CA GLN A 70 1.68 9.16 -12.96
C GLN A 70 2.42 7.84 -13.04
N VAL A 71 1.67 6.74 -12.95
CA VAL A 71 2.23 5.39 -12.98
C VAL A 71 1.33 4.49 -13.79
N THR A 72 1.90 3.39 -14.27
CA THR A 72 1.17 2.34 -14.96
C THR A 72 1.12 1.11 -14.07
N LEU A 73 -0.04 0.45 -14.01
CA LEU A 73 -0.27 -0.73 -13.18
C LEU A 73 -0.60 -1.92 -14.08
N THR A 74 0.38 -2.40 -14.84
CA THR A 74 0.19 -3.51 -15.80
C THR A 74 1.11 -4.69 -15.53
N THR A 75 2.06 -4.57 -14.60
CA THR A 75 3.02 -5.63 -14.31
C THR A 75 2.60 -6.36 -13.05
N PHE A 76 2.39 -7.67 -13.16
CA PHE A 76 2.07 -8.53 -12.03
C PHE A 76 3.35 -9.09 -11.42
N ARG A 77 3.39 -9.15 -10.09
CA ARG A 77 4.48 -9.75 -9.31
C ARG A 77 3.90 -10.50 -8.13
N THR A 78 4.74 -11.25 -7.44
CA THR A 78 4.33 -12.00 -6.25
C THR A 78 5.33 -11.79 -5.12
N PHE A 79 4.79 -11.73 -3.90
CA PHE A 79 5.59 -11.96 -2.70
C PHE A 79 5.35 -13.39 -2.24
N THR A 80 6.42 -14.12 -1.98
CA THR A 80 6.34 -15.50 -1.51
C THR A 80 6.42 -15.50 0.02
N HIS A 81 5.49 -16.22 0.63
CA HIS A 81 5.41 -16.40 2.08
C HIS A 81 5.70 -17.84 2.47
N ALA A 82 5.68 -18.13 3.77
CA ALA A 82 5.90 -19.48 4.28
C ALA A 82 4.85 -20.46 3.73
N PHE A 83 5.24 -21.72 3.60
CA PHE A 83 4.36 -22.82 3.18
C PHE A 83 3.77 -22.64 1.78
N GLY A 84 4.51 -21.99 0.89
CA GLY A 84 4.08 -21.82 -0.51
C GLY A 84 3.00 -20.77 -0.73
N LYS A 85 2.58 -20.08 0.32
CA LYS A 85 1.61 -18.98 0.20
C LYS A 85 2.24 -17.79 -0.53
N ALA A 86 1.41 -17.03 -1.20
CA ALA A 86 1.89 -15.86 -1.95
C ALA A 86 0.84 -14.77 -1.98
N THR A 87 1.30 -13.53 -2.14
CA THR A 87 0.47 -12.37 -2.45
C THR A 87 0.76 -11.96 -3.89
N LEU A 88 -0.30 -11.87 -4.69
CA LEU A 88 -0.22 -11.36 -6.06
C LEU A 88 -0.48 -9.86 -6.03
N TRP A 89 0.36 -9.10 -6.72
CA TRP A 89 0.24 -7.64 -6.69
C TRP A 89 0.63 -7.01 -8.02
N LEU A 90 0.08 -5.81 -8.25
CA LEU A 90 0.44 -4.97 -9.37
C LEU A 90 1.58 -4.04 -8.95
N ALA A 91 2.62 -3.99 -9.77
CA ALA A 91 3.77 -3.14 -9.53
C ALA A 91 3.55 -1.79 -10.23
N PRO A 92 3.61 -0.66 -9.50
CA PRO A 92 3.56 0.65 -10.15
C PRO A 92 4.84 0.88 -10.96
N GLU A 93 4.66 1.35 -12.19
CA GLU A 93 5.77 1.66 -13.10
C GLU A 93 5.70 3.13 -13.50
N PRO A 94 6.68 3.95 -13.17
CA PRO A 94 7.87 3.66 -12.36
C PRO A 94 7.54 3.59 -10.87
N PRO A 95 8.31 2.83 -10.06
CA PRO A 95 8.02 2.72 -8.63
C PRO A 95 8.52 3.91 -7.81
N HIS A 96 9.54 4.63 -8.27
CA HIS A 96 10.22 5.63 -7.45
C HIS A 96 9.34 6.79 -6.95
N PRO A 97 8.26 7.23 -7.63
CA PRO A 97 7.41 8.28 -7.06
C PRO A 97 6.78 7.84 -5.73
N PHE A 98 6.40 6.56 -5.61
CA PHE A 98 5.87 6.03 -4.36
C PHE A 98 6.96 5.84 -3.30
N VAL A 99 8.16 5.48 -3.70
CA VAL A 99 9.29 5.38 -2.77
C VAL A 99 9.60 6.75 -2.18
N THR A 100 9.61 7.79 -3.01
CA THR A 100 9.82 9.17 -2.58
C THR A 100 8.72 9.64 -1.63
N LEU A 101 7.46 9.36 -1.98
CA LEU A 101 6.32 9.73 -1.15
C LEU A 101 6.37 9.02 0.20
N GLN A 102 6.65 7.72 0.20
CA GLN A 102 6.75 6.94 1.43
C GLN A 102 7.87 7.47 2.32
N ALA A 103 9.03 7.81 1.76
CA ALA A 103 10.14 8.35 2.52
C ALA A 103 9.77 9.70 3.17
N ALA A 104 9.07 10.57 2.45
CA ALA A 104 8.61 11.84 2.99
C ALA A 104 7.61 11.66 4.13
N LEU A 105 6.67 10.72 3.97
CA LEU A 105 5.72 10.39 5.02
C LEU A 105 6.43 9.78 6.24
N GLN A 106 7.41 8.92 6.02
CA GLN A 106 8.16 8.30 7.09
C GLN A 106 8.95 9.35 7.88
N GLU A 107 9.50 10.35 7.20
CA GLU A 107 10.22 11.43 7.87
C GLU A 107 9.27 12.27 8.74
N ALA A 108 8.04 12.50 8.26
CA ALA A 108 7.03 13.24 9.02
C ALA A 108 6.47 12.42 10.19
N PHE A 109 6.47 11.09 10.10
CA PHE A 109 5.91 10.19 11.11
C PHE A 109 6.90 9.08 11.45
N PRO A 110 8.04 9.42 12.07
CA PRO A 110 9.15 8.46 12.23
C PRO A 110 8.82 7.25 13.14
N ALA A 111 7.84 7.36 14.02
CA ALA A 111 7.46 6.25 14.88
C ALA A 111 6.70 5.14 14.15
N TYR A 112 6.18 5.41 12.94
CA TYR A 112 5.35 4.49 12.17
C TYR A 112 6.13 3.93 10.99
N ASP A 113 7.18 3.14 11.28
CA ASP A 113 8.25 2.80 10.35
C ASP A 113 8.26 1.33 9.88
N GLU A 114 7.18 0.57 10.13
CA GLU A 114 7.21 -0.87 9.85
C GLU A 114 7.26 -1.20 8.35
N GLN A 115 6.71 -0.33 7.50
CA GLN A 115 6.77 -0.56 6.04
C GLN A 115 8.19 -0.43 5.48
N GLY A 116 9.05 0.33 6.14
CA GLY A 116 10.44 0.50 5.72
C GLY A 116 11.42 -0.49 6.32
N ARG A 117 10.96 -1.40 7.18
CA ARG A 117 11.84 -2.33 7.92
C ARG A 117 12.14 -3.63 7.20
N PHE A 118 11.61 -3.84 6.00
CA PHE A 118 11.90 -5.04 5.23
C PHE A 118 13.36 -5.02 4.74
N ALA A 119 13.94 -6.22 4.58
CA ALA A 119 15.34 -6.34 4.16
C ALA A 119 15.64 -5.62 2.84
N THR A 120 14.66 -5.55 1.94
CA THR A 120 14.76 -4.87 0.65
C THR A 120 14.28 -3.42 0.70
N GLY A 121 13.93 -2.90 1.91
CA GLY A 121 13.31 -1.60 2.05
C GLY A 121 11.83 -1.59 1.67
N PHE A 122 11.29 -0.41 1.42
CA PHE A 122 9.89 -0.27 1.02
C PHE A 122 9.70 -0.63 -0.45
N THR A 123 8.77 -1.54 -0.72
CA THR A 123 8.39 -1.92 -2.08
C THR A 123 6.93 -1.52 -2.32
N PRO A 124 6.65 -0.51 -3.16
CA PRO A 124 5.27 -0.12 -3.44
C PRO A 124 4.54 -1.24 -4.19
N HIS A 125 3.35 -1.60 -3.72
CA HIS A 125 2.58 -2.67 -4.33
C HIS A 125 1.09 -2.47 -4.10
N LEU A 126 0.29 -2.87 -5.09
CA LEU A 126 -1.16 -2.89 -4.99
C LEU A 126 -1.60 -4.35 -5.03
N SER A 127 -1.99 -4.88 -3.87
CA SER A 127 -2.37 -6.29 -3.74
C SER A 127 -3.69 -6.57 -4.47
N VAL A 128 -3.72 -7.64 -5.26
CA VAL A 128 -4.90 -8.03 -6.02
C VAL A 128 -5.33 -9.48 -5.76
N GLY A 129 -4.55 -10.25 -5.01
CA GLY A 129 -4.93 -11.62 -4.71
C GLY A 129 -3.96 -12.33 -3.79
N GLN A 130 -4.38 -13.50 -3.33
CA GLN A 130 -3.57 -14.39 -2.50
C GLN A 130 -3.63 -15.79 -3.07
N ALA A 131 -2.54 -16.56 -2.90
CA ALA A 131 -2.47 -17.95 -3.27
C ALA A 131 -2.08 -18.79 -2.05
N ALA A 132 -2.79 -19.88 -1.81
CA ALA A 132 -2.54 -20.74 -0.67
C ALA A 132 -1.47 -21.79 -0.96
N SER A 133 -1.19 -22.05 -2.21
CA SER A 133 -0.21 -23.06 -2.64
C SER A 133 0.43 -22.62 -3.95
N PRO A 134 1.60 -23.19 -4.31
CA PRO A 134 2.26 -22.84 -5.57
C PRO A 134 1.41 -23.02 -6.82
N SER A 135 0.52 -24.01 -6.86
CA SER A 135 -0.34 -24.27 -8.01
C SER A 135 -1.36 -23.15 -8.26
N GLU A 136 -1.76 -22.41 -7.23
CA GLU A 136 -2.71 -21.32 -7.37
C GLU A 136 -2.09 -20.04 -7.96
N ARG A 137 -0.76 -19.98 -8.07
CA ARG A 137 -0.07 -18.82 -8.61
C ARG A 137 -0.17 -18.69 -10.14
N GLN A 138 -0.61 -19.74 -10.79
CA GLN A 138 -0.66 -19.83 -12.26
C GLN A 138 -1.92 -19.21 -12.84
#